data_bcf70e4bae1ef14874df1478fbabbc95
#
_entry.id   bcf70e4bae1ef14874df1478fbabbc95
#
_cell.length_a   1.000
_cell.length_b   1.000
_cell.length_c   1.000
_cell.angle_alpha   90.00
_cell.angle_beta   90.00
_cell.angle_gamma   90.00
#
_symmetry.space_group_name_H-M   'P 1'
#
loop_
_entity.id
_entity.type
_entity.pdbx_description
1 polymer ?
#
loop_
_entity_poly.entity_id
_entity_poly.type
_entity_poly.pdbx_seq_one_letter_code
_entity_poly.pdbx_strand_id
1 'polypeptide(L)'
;MKKSLLLFIIVGLSFNITAQNKYSTFYYQRASLFEKLSVHSKDIIFLGNSITNGAEWAELFQNKRIKNRGISGDICQGVYDRLTPVTAGKPAKIFLMIGINDVARGTSIDSITAATLKIICKIQSESPRTRIYLQSILPVNDSFGMFQGHMKRKADIKPLNEKLRQMANAEKITFIDLYSHFVIADTELMNPAYTNDGLHLTGEGYIKWVEIIKPYLKAKK
;
A
#
# COMPACT_ATOMS: atom_id res chain seq x y z
N MET A 1 25.22 -15.64 72.47
CA MET A 1 24.26 -15.00 71.62
C MET A 1 24.72 -15.12 70.16
N LYS A 2 24.18 -16.08 69.37
CA LYS A 2 24.53 -16.28 67.94
C LYS A 2 23.59 -15.43 67.11
N LYS A 3 24.13 -14.48 66.37
CA LYS A 3 23.37 -13.68 65.41
C LYS A 3 23.30 -14.44 64.06
N SER A 4 22.13 -14.96 63.72
CA SER A 4 21.87 -15.55 62.41
C SER A 4 21.64 -14.41 61.38
N LEU A 5 22.49 -14.36 60.36
CA LEU A 5 22.37 -13.45 59.22
C LEU A 5 21.49 -14.11 58.14
N LEU A 6 20.29 -13.61 57.95
CA LEU A 6 19.37 -14.08 56.89
C LEU A 6 19.74 -13.40 55.59
N LEU A 7 20.27 -14.17 54.64
CA LEU A 7 20.61 -13.68 53.29
C LEU A 7 19.38 -13.79 52.40
N PHE A 8 18.76 -12.65 52.03
CA PHE A 8 17.68 -12.60 51.03
C PHE A 8 18.29 -12.65 49.62
N ILE A 9 18.14 -13.78 48.95
CA ILE A 9 18.45 -13.88 47.51
C ILE A 9 17.26 -13.35 46.72
N ILE A 10 17.40 -12.14 46.17
CA ILE A 10 16.44 -11.61 45.21
C ILE A 10 16.74 -12.24 43.84
N VAL A 11 15.95 -13.24 43.45
CA VAL A 11 15.97 -13.78 42.09
C VAL A 11 15.26 -12.80 41.17
N GLY A 12 16.03 -11.97 40.47
CA GLY A 12 15.54 -11.10 39.44
C GLY A 12 15.05 -11.91 38.23
N LEU A 13 13.75 -12.11 38.09
CA LEU A 13 13.12 -12.62 36.87
C LEU A 13 13.22 -11.54 35.79
N SER A 14 14.22 -11.65 34.91
CA SER A 14 14.29 -10.84 33.68
C SER A 14 13.23 -11.33 32.73
N PHE A 15 12.08 -10.65 32.69
CA PHE A 15 11.10 -10.83 31.63
C PHE A 15 11.69 -10.24 30.34
N ASN A 16 12.21 -11.09 29.45
CA ASN A 16 12.48 -10.72 28.08
C ASN A 16 11.12 -10.54 27.37
N ILE A 17 10.56 -9.33 27.41
CA ILE A 17 9.44 -8.95 26.56
C ILE A 17 10.03 -8.82 25.14
N THR A 18 10.00 -9.91 24.37
CA THR A 18 10.18 -9.83 22.92
C THR A 18 9.00 -9.03 22.38
N ALA A 19 9.22 -7.77 22.07
CA ALA A 19 8.22 -6.95 21.39
C ALA A 19 7.82 -7.68 20.11
N GLN A 20 6.59 -8.17 20.06
CA GLN A 20 6.05 -8.82 18.87
C GLN A 20 6.09 -7.81 17.72
N ASN A 21 6.82 -8.15 16.65
CA ASN A 21 6.96 -7.26 15.51
C ASN A 21 5.59 -6.93 14.92
N LYS A 22 5.28 -5.63 14.80
CA LYS A 22 4.01 -5.10 14.29
C LYS A 22 3.73 -5.55 12.83
N TYR A 23 4.80 -5.75 12.06
CA TYR A 23 4.76 -6.11 10.64
C TYR A 23 5.58 -7.38 10.37
N SER A 24 5.48 -7.89 9.13
CA SER A 24 6.26 -9.06 8.70
C SER A 24 7.76 -8.75 8.62
N THR A 25 8.59 -9.78 8.69
CA THR A 25 10.04 -9.66 8.46
C THR A 25 10.33 -9.01 7.10
N PHE A 26 9.59 -9.41 6.06
CA PHE A 26 9.73 -8.82 4.72
C PHE A 26 9.43 -7.31 4.71
N TYR A 27 8.42 -6.86 5.46
CA TYR A 27 8.14 -5.43 5.60
C TYR A 27 9.38 -4.67 6.13
N TYR A 28 9.99 -5.14 7.22
CA TYR A 28 11.15 -4.47 7.81
C TYR A 28 12.37 -4.50 6.89
N GLN A 29 12.61 -5.60 6.17
CA GLN A 29 13.66 -5.70 5.16
C GLN A 29 13.48 -4.65 4.06
N ARG A 30 12.27 -4.53 3.52
CA ARG A 30 11.98 -3.56 2.45
C ARG A 30 11.96 -2.12 2.95
N ALA A 31 11.37 -1.85 4.11
CA ALA A 31 11.30 -0.52 4.69
C ALA A 31 12.71 0.02 4.98
N SER A 32 13.59 -0.78 5.62
CA SER A 32 14.98 -0.39 5.89
C SER A 32 15.78 -0.14 4.61
N LEU A 33 15.55 -0.92 3.53
CA LEU A 33 16.15 -0.63 2.23
C LEU A 33 15.66 0.70 1.67
N PHE A 34 14.36 1.00 1.77
CA PHE A 34 13.79 2.25 1.27
C PHE A 34 14.34 3.48 2.01
N GLU A 35 14.75 3.36 3.27
CA GLU A 35 15.46 4.40 4.01
C GLU A 35 16.85 4.72 3.42
N LYS A 36 17.51 3.73 2.80
CA LYS A 36 18.81 3.90 2.14
C LYS A 36 18.70 4.38 0.70
N LEU A 37 17.53 4.24 0.07
CA LEU A 37 17.30 4.61 -1.32
C LEU A 37 16.74 6.02 -1.42
N SER A 38 17.58 6.96 -1.84
CA SER A 38 17.21 8.37 -2.00
C SER A 38 16.00 8.57 -2.93
N VAL A 39 15.14 9.49 -2.53
CA VAL A 39 14.06 10.04 -3.36
C VAL A 39 14.38 11.50 -3.67
N HIS A 40 14.13 11.93 -4.90
CA HIS A 40 14.42 13.27 -5.39
C HIS A 40 13.17 13.96 -5.94
N SER A 41 13.20 15.29 -6.04
CA SER A 41 12.04 16.12 -6.42
C SER A 41 11.50 15.89 -7.83
N LYS A 42 12.22 15.17 -8.69
CA LYS A 42 11.77 14.77 -10.03
C LYS A 42 11.28 13.32 -10.09
N ASP A 43 11.40 12.58 -8.98
CA ASP A 43 10.98 11.17 -8.95
C ASP A 43 9.46 11.02 -8.92
N ILE A 44 9.02 9.89 -9.41
CA ILE A 44 7.64 9.45 -9.45
C ILE A 44 7.56 8.16 -8.65
N ILE A 45 6.75 8.15 -7.61
CA ILE A 45 6.69 7.04 -6.65
C ILE A 45 5.42 6.22 -6.87
N PHE A 46 5.56 4.92 -7.07
CA PHE A 46 4.47 3.96 -6.95
C PHE A 46 4.51 3.38 -5.54
N LEU A 47 3.50 3.74 -4.74
CA LEU A 47 3.41 3.44 -3.30
C LEU A 47 2.23 2.52 -3.04
N GLY A 48 2.45 1.40 -2.34
CA GLY A 48 1.38 0.44 -2.07
C GLY A 48 1.86 -0.89 -1.49
N ASN A 49 1.11 -1.94 -1.77
CA ASN A 49 1.31 -3.30 -1.25
C ASN A 49 2.01 -4.25 -2.25
N SER A 50 1.66 -5.57 -2.19
CA SER A 50 2.22 -6.60 -3.08
C SER A 50 1.95 -6.33 -4.56
N ILE A 51 0.76 -5.85 -4.90
CA ILE A 51 0.39 -5.59 -6.30
C ILE A 51 1.27 -4.46 -6.87
N THR A 52 1.60 -3.45 -6.06
CA THR A 52 2.57 -2.42 -6.44
C THR A 52 4.00 -2.96 -6.45
N ASN A 53 4.35 -3.82 -5.49
CA ASN A 53 5.70 -4.40 -5.36
C ASN A 53 6.06 -5.30 -6.55
N GLY A 54 5.11 -6.03 -7.12
CA GLY A 54 5.33 -7.04 -8.15
C GLY A 54 5.68 -6.52 -9.54
N ALA A 55 5.74 -5.20 -9.76
CA ALA A 55 6.03 -4.62 -11.07
C ALA A 55 7.41 -3.98 -11.15
N GLU A 56 8.05 -4.10 -12.30
CA GLU A 56 9.28 -3.39 -12.66
C GLU A 56 8.92 -2.03 -13.31
N TRP A 57 8.36 -1.11 -12.49
CA TRP A 57 7.78 0.16 -12.95
C TRP A 57 8.72 1.00 -13.81
N ALA A 58 10.02 1.06 -13.46
CA ALA A 58 11.01 1.84 -14.21
C ALA A 58 11.21 1.30 -15.63
N GLU A 59 11.15 -0.02 -15.81
CA GLU A 59 11.27 -0.69 -17.10
C GLU A 59 9.99 -0.57 -17.91
N LEU A 60 8.84 -0.86 -17.30
CA LEU A 60 7.52 -0.74 -17.93
C LEU A 60 7.27 0.64 -18.54
N PHE A 61 7.72 1.70 -17.87
CA PHE A 61 7.58 3.07 -18.37
C PHE A 61 8.85 3.61 -19.06
N GLN A 62 9.94 2.82 -19.14
CA GLN A 62 11.26 3.24 -19.66
C GLN A 62 11.72 4.57 -19.03
N ASN A 63 11.55 4.68 -17.70
CA ASN A 63 11.82 5.90 -16.97
C ASN A 63 12.46 5.62 -15.61
N LYS A 64 13.78 5.86 -15.51
CA LYS A 64 14.58 5.64 -14.28
C LYS A 64 14.16 6.50 -13.07
N ARG A 65 13.34 7.53 -13.28
CA ARG A 65 12.78 8.35 -12.18
C ARG A 65 11.59 7.72 -11.50
N ILE A 66 11.03 6.66 -12.06
CA ILE A 66 9.95 5.92 -11.43
C ILE A 66 10.54 4.96 -10.41
N LYS A 67 10.02 5.01 -9.19
CA LYS A 67 10.50 4.22 -8.05
C LYS A 67 9.39 3.36 -7.50
N ASN A 68 9.65 2.06 -7.39
CA ASN A 68 8.77 1.14 -6.69
C ASN A 68 8.95 1.29 -5.17
N ARG A 69 7.87 1.57 -4.47
CA ARG A 69 7.77 1.61 -3.00
C ARG A 69 6.60 0.75 -2.52
N GLY A 70 6.36 -0.36 -3.21
CA GLY A 70 5.44 -1.42 -2.76
C GLY A 70 6.10 -2.36 -1.76
N ILE A 71 5.33 -2.87 -0.79
CA ILE A 71 5.73 -3.94 0.12
C ILE A 71 4.61 -4.99 0.18
N SER A 72 4.94 -6.26 -0.08
CA SER A 72 3.95 -7.34 -0.01
C SER A 72 3.33 -7.48 1.38
N GLY A 73 2.01 -7.63 1.43
CA GLY A 73 1.25 -7.74 2.68
C GLY A 73 1.00 -6.43 3.42
N ASP A 74 1.46 -5.28 2.88
CA ASP A 74 1.33 -3.98 3.52
C ASP A 74 -0.14 -3.52 3.61
N ILE A 75 -0.41 -2.75 4.66
CA ILE A 75 -1.70 -2.14 5.00
C ILE A 75 -1.56 -0.62 5.06
N CYS A 76 -2.67 0.10 5.15
CA CYS A 76 -2.66 1.55 5.24
C CYS A 76 -1.74 2.07 6.35
N GLN A 77 -1.81 1.48 7.54
CA GLN A 77 -0.95 1.89 8.66
C GLN A 77 0.54 1.63 8.37
N GLY A 78 0.89 0.52 7.69
CA GLY A 78 2.28 0.22 7.34
C GLY A 78 2.84 1.24 6.35
N VAL A 79 2.06 1.64 5.34
CA VAL A 79 2.44 2.73 4.42
C VAL A 79 2.66 4.02 5.18
N TYR A 80 1.76 4.39 6.12
CA TYR A 80 1.89 5.60 6.93
C TYR A 80 3.19 5.61 7.76
N ASP A 81 3.53 4.49 8.41
CA ASP A 81 4.70 4.37 9.29
C ASP A 81 6.03 4.49 8.53
N ARG A 82 6.08 4.09 7.24
CA ARG A 82 7.26 4.14 6.37
C ARG A 82 7.25 5.28 5.35
N LEU A 83 6.40 6.28 5.53
CA LEU A 83 6.20 7.32 4.52
C LEU A 83 7.31 8.38 4.51
N THR A 84 7.93 8.68 5.66
CA THR A 84 8.92 9.77 5.82
C THR A 84 10.09 9.70 4.83
N PRO A 85 10.74 8.55 4.54
CA PRO A 85 11.79 8.49 3.52
C PRO A 85 11.33 8.87 2.12
N VAL A 86 10.03 8.71 1.82
CA VAL A 86 9.44 9.11 0.53
C VAL A 86 9.18 10.60 0.49
N THR A 87 8.53 11.16 1.52
CA THR A 87 8.14 12.58 1.58
C THR A 87 9.32 13.51 1.75
N ALA A 88 10.37 13.09 2.47
CA ALA A 88 11.61 13.86 2.63
C ALA A 88 12.27 14.22 1.28
N GLY A 89 12.16 13.34 0.27
CA GLY A 89 12.66 13.59 -1.08
C GLY A 89 11.80 14.54 -1.91
N LYS A 90 10.61 14.90 -1.43
CA LYS A 90 9.65 15.79 -2.10
C LYS A 90 9.40 15.41 -3.56
N PRO A 91 8.99 14.16 -3.86
CA PRO A 91 8.86 13.66 -5.23
C PRO A 91 7.84 14.48 -6.03
N ALA A 92 7.98 14.44 -7.36
CA ALA A 92 7.06 15.14 -8.25
C ALA A 92 5.63 14.56 -8.17
N LYS A 93 5.52 13.23 -8.06
CA LYS A 93 4.23 12.52 -8.07
C LYS A 93 4.30 11.30 -7.16
N ILE A 94 3.16 10.98 -6.53
CA ILE A 94 2.95 9.72 -5.82
C ILE A 94 1.67 9.10 -6.37
N PHE A 95 1.77 7.85 -6.88
CA PHE A 95 0.66 6.99 -7.24
C PHE A 95 0.44 6.02 -6.08
N LEU A 96 -0.65 6.20 -5.34
CA LEU A 96 -0.98 5.41 -4.15
C LEU A 96 -2.08 4.39 -4.46
N MET A 97 -1.83 3.11 -4.18
CA MET A 97 -2.84 2.06 -4.15
C MET A 97 -2.63 1.19 -2.92
N ILE A 98 -3.55 1.25 -1.97
CA ILE A 98 -3.48 0.52 -0.69
C ILE A 98 -4.89 0.22 -0.17
N GLY A 99 -5.05 -0.80 0.67
CA GLY A 99 -6.31 -1.10 1.37
C GLY A 99 -6.81 -2.53 1.17
N ILE A 100 -6.41 -3.25 0.12
CA ILE A 100 -6.92 -4.62 -0.12
C ILE A 100 -6.55 -5.59 1.03
N ASN A 101 -5.37 -5.43 1.65
CA ASN A 101 -4.98 -6.25 2.80
C ASN A 101 -5.72 -5.84 4.08
N ASP A 102 -6.10 -4.57 4.20
CA ASP A 102 -6.97 -4.08 5.28
C ASP A 102 -8.37 -4.70 5.15
N VAL A 103 -8.93 -4.74 3.92
CA VAL A 103 -10.19 -5.42 3.60
C VAL A 103 -10.10 -6.90 4.01
N ALA A 104 -9.06 -7.62 3.59
CA ALA A 104 -8.89 -9.04 3.92
C ALA A 104 -8.79 -9.31 5.43
N ARG A 105 -8.31 -8.35 6.21
CA ARG A 105 -8.23 -8.40 7.69
C ARG A 105 -9.53 -8.03 8.38
N GLY A 106 -10.57 -7.67 7.64
CA GLY A 106 -11.86 -7.29 8.20
C GLY A 106 -11.95 -5.86 8.72
N THR A 107 -10.98 -5.00 8.36
CA THR A 107 -11.04 -3.57 8.69
C THR A 107 -12.24 -2.94 7.99
N SER A 108 -12.99 -2.09 8.69
CA SER A 108 -14.18 -1.44 8.12
C SER A 108 -13.79 -0.45 7.01
N ILE A 109 -14.70 -0.27 6.05
CA ILE A 109 -14.54 0.68 4.94
C ILE A 109 -14.20 2.08 5.46
N ASP A 110 -14.89 2.55 6.51
CA ASP A 110 -14.64 3.86 7.11
C ASP A 110 -13.24 3.97 7.72
N SER A 111 -12.80 2.93 8.40
CA SER A 111 -11.45 2.90 8.99
C SER A 111 -10.36 2.89 7.91
N ILE A 112 -10.54 2.16 6.80
CA ILE A 112 -9.61 2.13 5.67
C ILE A 112 -9.57 3.51 5.00
N THR A 113 -10.73 4.13 4.78
CA THR A 113 -10.84 5.47 4.20
C THR A 113 -10.12 6.50 5.08
N ALA A 114 -10.36 6.49 6.40
CA ALA A 114 -9.70 7.37 7.35
C ALA A 114 -8.18 7.16 7.41
N ALA A 115 -7.71 5.90 7.36
CA ALA A 115 -6.28 5.59 7.33
C ALA A 115 -5.62 6.06 6.02
N THR A 116 -6.30 5.92 4.88
CA THR A 116 -5.84 6.44 3.59
C THR A 116 -5.77 7.97 3.60
N LEU A 117 -6.77 8.64 4.18
CA LEU A 117 -6.76 10.10 4.36
C LEU A 117 -5.56 10.57 5.19
N LYS A 118 -5.22 9.87 6.29
CA LYS A 118 -4.01 10.19 7.08
C LYS A 118 -2.72 10.13 6.24
N ILE A 119 -2.59 9.16 5.34
CA ILE A 119 -1.45 9.07 4.41
C ILE A 119 -1.42 10.31 3.51
N ILE A 120 -2.56 10.68 2.91
CA ILE A 120 -2.69 11.83 2.02
C ILE A 120 -2.35 13.12 2.75
N CYS A 121 -2.92 13.37 3.93
CA CYS A 121 -2.63 14.56 4.75
C CYS A 121 -1.15 14.65 5.12
N LYS A 122 -0.50 13.52 5.46
CA LYS A 122 0.93 13.49 5.75
C LYS A 122 1.77 13.85 4.51
N ILE A 123 1.42 13.34 3.32
CA ILE A 123 2.09 13.73 2.08
C ILE A 123 1.89 15.21 1.79
N GLN A 124 0.68 15.74 1.91
CA GLN A 124 0.37 17.16 1.68
C GLN A 124 1.15 18.08 2.63
N SER A 125 1.25 17.70 3.91
CA SER A 125 1.97 18.46 4.93
C SER A 125 3.50 18.43 4.72
N GLU A 126 4.07 17.24 4.51
CA GLU A 126 5.53 17.08 4.43
C GLU A 126 6.09 17.37 3.03
N SER A 127 5.26 17.26 1.98
CA SER A 127 5.66 17.46 0.59
C SER A 127 4.57 18.17 -0.23
N PRO A 128 4.25 19.43 0.08
CA PRO A 128 3.06 20.14 -0.45
C PRO A 128 3.05 20.36 -1.96
N ARG A 129 4.20 20.20 -2.64
CA ARG A 129 4.27 20.29 -4.11
C ARG A 129 4.13 18.95 -4.81
N THR A 130 4.09 17.83 -4.07
CA THR A 130 3.88 16.50 -4.64
C THR A 130 2.46 16.36 -5.12
N ARG A 131 2.27 15.94 -6.38
CA ARG A 131 0.94 15.58 -6.87
C ARG A 131 0.60 14.15 -6.47
N ILE A 132 -0.55 14.00 -5.84
CA ILE A 132 -1.06 12.73 -5.37
C ILE A 132 -2.09 12.20 -6.36
N TYR A 133 -1.90 10.96 -6.77
CA TYR A 133 -2.83 10.17 -7.59
C TYR A 133 -3.27 8.98 -6.74
N LEU A 134 -4.51 9.05 -6.22
CA LEU A 134 -5.11 7.92 -5.51
C LEU A 134 -5.74 6.98 -6.53
N GLN A 135 -5.33 5.72 -6.51
CA GLN A 135 -5.83 4.69 -7.41
C GLN A 135 -6.88 3.84 -6.70
N SER A 136 -7.92 3.45 -7.41
CA SER A 136 -8.88 2.48 -6.89
C SER A 136 -8.17 1.15 -6.59
N ILE A 137 -8.65 0.43 -5.59
CA ILE A 137 -8.30 -0.96 -5.32
C ILE A 137 -8.84 -1.81 -6.47
N LEU A 138 -8.04 -2.77 -6.95
CA LEU A 138 -8.43 -3.68 -8.02
C LEU A 138 -9.52 -4.66 -7.56
N PRO A 139 -10.33 -5.18 -8.48
CA PRO A 139 -11.22 -6.31 -8.18
C PRO A 139 -10.42 -7.54 -7.81
N VAL A 140 -11.08 -8.55 -7.26
CA VAL A 140 -10.51 -9.90 -7.04
C VAL A 140 -11.38 -10.94 -7.74
N ASN A 141 -10.87 -12.19 -7.88
CA ASN A 141 -11.61 -13.27 -8.51
C ASN A 141 -11.49 -14.55 -7.70
N ASP A 142 -12.59 -14.98 -7.09
CA ASP A 142 -12.67 -16.14 -6.20
C ASP A 142 -12.67 -17.49 -6.94
N SER A 143 -12.82 -17.51 -8.27
CA SER A 143 -12.78 -18.76 -9.05
C SER A 143 -11.43 -19.47 -9.02
N PHE A 144 -10.36 -18.77 -8.64
CA PHE A 144 -9.01 -19.34 -8.49
C PHE A 144 -8.81 -20.12 -7.19
N GLY A 145 -9.71 -20.02 -6.21
CA GLY A 145 -9.63 -20.74 -4.94
C GLY A 145 -8.50 -20.29 -3.99
N MET A 146 -7.79 -19.23 -4.31
CA MET A 146 -6.65 -18.70 -3.53
C MET A 146 -7.07 -17.47 -2.71
N PHE A 147 -6.24 -17.04 -1.75
CA PHE A 147 -6.42 -15.80 -0.97
C PHE A 147 -7.82 -15.62 -0.35
N GLN A 148 -8.34 -16.68 0.29
CA GLN A 148 -9.71 -16.73 0.82
C GLN A 148 -10.12 -15.53 1.69
N GLY A 149 -9.16 -14.94 2.45
CA GLY A 149 -9.43 -13.73 3.25
C GLY A 149 -9.85 -12.53 2.40
N HIS A 150 -9.23 -12.35 1.24
CA HIS A 150 -9.57 -11.30 0.28
C HIS A 150 -10.89 -11.60 -0.43
N MET A 151 -11.08 -12.88 -0.82
CA MET A 151 -12.27 -13.32 -1.57
C MET A 151 -13.57 -13.22 -0.76
N LYS A 152 -13.51 -13.54 0.53
CA LYS A 152 -14.68 -13.45 1.45
C LYS A 152 -15.22 -12.02 1.57
N ARG A 153 -14.41 -11.03 1.31
CA ARG A 153 -14.76 -9.62 1.46
C ARG A 153 -14.75 -8.83 0.15
N LYS A 154 -14.80 -9.52 -0.99
CA LYS A 154 -14.80 -8.89 -2.32
C LYS A 154 -15.90 -7.84 -2.49
N ALA A 155 -17.07 -8.04 -1.89
CA ALA A 155 -18.18 -7.10 -1.94
C ALA A 155 -17.88 -5.73 -1.28
N ASP A 156 -16.85 -5.65 -0.41
CA ASP A 156 -16.46 -4.39 0.23
C ASP A 156 -15.60 -3.50 -0.70
N ILE A 157 -15.02 -4.05 -1.77
CA ILE A 157 -14.05 -3.34 -2.62
C ILE A 157 -14.72 -2.19 -3.37
N LYS A 158 -15.85 -2.42 -4.02
CA LYS A 158 -16.54 -1.40 -4.81
C LYS A 158 -17.07 -0.25 -3.94
N PRO A 159 -17.76 -0.50 -2.80
CA PRO A 159 -18.14 0.57 -1.87
C PRO A 159 -16.93 1.32 -1.30
N LEU A 160 -15.82 0.65 -1.02
CA LEU A 160 -14.59 1.30 -0.56
C LEU A 160 -14.02 2.22 -1.65
N ASN A 161 -13.95 1.77 -2.89
CA ASN A 161 -13.48 2.60 -4.01
C ASN A 161 -14.33 3.85 -4.19
N GLU A 162 -15.65 3.75 -4.00
CA GLU A 162 -16.52 4.93 -4.06
C GLU A 162 -16.22 5.92 -2.93
N LYS A 163 -16.02 5.46 -1.69
CA LYS A 163 -15.60 6.34 -0.58
C LYS A 163 -14.22 6.96 -0.81
N LEU A 164 -13.28 6.21 -1.37
CA LEU A 164 -11.95 6.72 -1.73
C LEU A 164 -12.05 7.80 -2.83
N ARG A 165 -12.94 7.64 -3.79
CA ARG A 165 -13.22 8.64 -4.84
C ARG A 165 -13.78 9.93 -4.23
N GLN A 166 -14.79 9.81 -3.35
CA GLN A 166 -15.38 10.96 -2.65
C GLN A 166 -14.35 11.71 -1.81
N MET A 167 -13.52 10.96 -1.06
CA MET A 167 -12.43 11.53 -0.28
C MET A 167 -11.40 12.24 -1.18
N ALA A 168 -11.00 11.64 -2.29
CA ALA A 168 -10.06 12.26 -3.23
C ALA A 168 -10.59 13.59 -3.78
N ASN A 169 -11.88 13.65 -4.10
CA ASN A 169 -12.54 14.89 -4.54
C ASN A 169 -12.53 15.96 -3.43
N ALA A 170 -12.82 15.58 -2.19
CA ALA A 170 -12.79 16.51 -1.05
C ALA A 170 -11.38 17.05 -0.81
N GLU A 171 -10.36 16.23 -0.92
CA GLU A 171 -8.94 16.57 -0.78
C GLU A 171 -8.34 17.23 -2.03
N LYS A 172 -9.13 17.42 -3.11
CA LYS A 172 -8.70 18.00 -4.40
C LYS A 172 -7.48 17.31 -5.01
N ILE A 173 -7.41 15.97 -4.85
CA ILE A 173 -6.41 15.13 -5.49
C ILE A 173 -7.06 14.31 -6.62
N THR A 174 -6.23 13.81 -7.53
CA THR A 174 -6.73 13.01 -8.66
C THR A 174 -7.03 11.58 -8.21
N PHE A 175 -8.27 11.13 -8.43
CA PHE A 175 -8.61 9.71 -8.33
C PHE A 175 -8.48 9.05 -9.71
N ILE A 176 -7.87 7.87 -9.76
CA ILE A 176 -7.73 7.06 -10.98
C ILE A 176 -8.51 5.77 -10.79
N ASP A 177 -9.52 5.57 -11.60
CA ASP A 177 -10.30 4.35 -11.61
C ASP A 177 -9.56 3.25 -12.40
N LEU A 178 -8.86 2.38 -11.68
CA LEU A 178 -8.31 1.15 -12.25
C LEU A 178 -9.37 0.04 -12.25
N TYR A 179 -10.22 -0.02 -11.21
CA TYR A 179 -11.16 -1.10 -10.96
C TYR A 179 -12.00 -1.45 -12.18
N SER A 180 -12.64 -0.45 -12.78
CA SER A 180 -13.54 -0.63 -13.93
C SER A 180 -12.85 -1.22 -15.17
N HIS A 181 -11.53 -1.05 -15.28
CA HIS A 181 -10.73 -1.58 -16.40
C HIS A 181 -10.26 -3.01 -16.20
N PHE A 182 -10.43 -3.55 -14.99
CA PHE A 182 -9.94 -4.90 -14.62
C PHE A 182 -11.07 -5.90 -14.37
N VAL A 183 -12.34 -5.48 -14.36
CA VAL A 183 -13.48 -6.39 -14.19
C VAL A 183 -13.85 -7.08 -15.51
N ILE A 184 -14.42 -8.28 -15.40
CA ILE A 184 -15.20 -8.88 -16.49
C ILE A 184 -16.46 -8.06 -16.66
N ALA A 185 -16.86 -7.77 -17.90
CA ALA A 185 -18.08 -7.01 -18.20
C ALA A 185 -19.29 -7.58 -17.42
N ASP A 186 -20.12 -6.69 -16.89
CA ASP A 186 -21.33 -7.00 -16.11
C ASP A 186 -21.10 -7.82 -14.82
N THR A 187 -19.85 -7.84 -14.32
CA THR A 187 -19.49 -8.51 -13.07
C THR A 187 -18.63 -7.59 -12.17
N GLU A 188 -18.33 -8.08 -10.95
CA GLU A 188 -17.35 -7.44 -10.03
C GLU A 188 -16.06 -8.28 -9.90
N LEU A 189 -15.87 -9.28 -10.78
CA LEU A 189 -14.73 -10.18 -10.73
C LEU A 189 -13.58 -9.68 -11.61
N MET A 190 -12.35 -9.84 -11.12
CA MET A 190 -11.16 -9.57 -11.92
C MET A 190 -11.13 -10.48 -13.15
N ASN A 191 -10.86 -9.87 -14.31
CA ASN A 191 -10.71 -10.61 -15.56
C ASN A 191 -9.53 -11.59 -15.48
N PRO A 192 -9.73 -12.90 -15.74
CA PRO A 192 -8.69 -13.91 -15.71
C PRO A 192 -7.50 -13.64 -16.64
N ALA A 193 -7.68 -12.82 -17.67
CA ALA A 193 -6.57 -12.42 -18.54
C ALA A 193 -5.48 -11.62 -17.79
N TYR A 194 -5.81 -11.02 -16.65
CA TYR A 194 -4.91 -10.14 -15.90
C TYR A 194 -4.36 -10.76 -14.61
N THR A 195 -4.80 -11.96 -14.26
CA THR A 195 -4.42 -12.63 -13.00
C THR A 195 -4.32 -14.13 -13.18
N ASN A 196 -3.50 -14.80 -12.37
CA ASN A 196 -3.41 -16.24 -12.29
C ASN A 196 -3.71 -16.81 -10.89
N ASP A 197 -4.02 -15.94 -9.94
CA ASP A 197 -4.34 -16.30 -8.55
C ASP A 197 -5.57 -15.57 -8.00
N GLY A 198 -6.18 -14.71 -8.82
CA GLY A 198 -7.37 -13.94 -8.48
C GLY A 198 -7.13 -12.65 -7.68
N LEU A 199 -5.89 -12.32 -7.33
CA LEU A 199 -5.51 -11.15 -6.53
C LEU A 199 -4.37 -10.34 -7.15
N HIS A 200 -3.27 -11.01 -7.53
CA HIS A 200 -2.09 -10.39 -8.11
C HIS A 200 -2.15 -10.36 -9.63
N LEU A 201 -1.39 -9.49 -10.23
CA LEU A 201 -1.40 -9.29 -11.67
C LEU A 201 -0.33 -10.14 -12.37
N THR A 202 -0.69 -10.64 -13.55
CA THR A 202 0.25 -11.13 -14.55
C THR A 202 0.88 -9.98 -15.34
N GLY A 203 1.80 -10.27 -16.25
CA GLY A 203 2.40 -9.28 -17.15
C GLY A 203 1.35 -8.48 -17.92
N GLU A 204 0.33 -9.14 -18.47
CA GLU A 204 -0.78 -8.50 -19.19
C GLU A 204 -1.56 -7.51 -18.28
N GLY A 205 -1.78 -7.87 -17.02
CA GLY A 205 -2.38 -6.96 -16.04
C GLY A 205 -1.53 -5.72 -15.78
N TYR A 206 -0.21 -5.86 -15.69
CA TYR A 206 0.69 -4.71 -15.53
C TYR A 206 0.75 -3.84 -16.79
N ILE A 207 0.75 -4.42 -17.98
CA ILE A 207 0.67 -3.65 -19.24
C ILE A 207 -0.64 -2.85 -19.28
N LYS A 208 -1.77 -3.47 -18.92
CA LYS A 208 -3.05 -2.79 -18.82
C LYS A 208 -3.02 -1.62 -17.84
N TRP A 209 -2.40 -1.79 -16.68
CA TRP A 209 -2.23 -0.72 -15.68
C TRP A 209 -1.37 0.43 -16.23
N VAL A 210 -0.27 0.11 -16.93
CA VAL A 210 0.59 1.10 -17.59
C VAL A 210 -0.18 1.95 -18.60
N GLU A 211 -1.04 1.34 -19.42
CA GLU A 211 -1.88 2.06 -20.41
C GLU A 211 -2.76 3.12 -19.72
N ILE A 212 -3.42 2.75 -18.61
CA ILE A 212 -4.31 3.64 -17.85
C ILE A 212 -3.52 4.79 -17.20
N ILE A 213 -2.34 4.51 -16.67
CA ILE A 213 -1.53 5.49 -15.91
C ILE A 213 -0.73 6.43 -16.83
N LYS A 214 -0.37 5.99 -18.03
CA LYS A 214 0.51 6.74 -18.96
C LYS A 214 0.14 8.20 -19.18
N PRO A 215 -1.14 8.59 -19.33
CA PRO A 215 -1.54 10.00 -19.46
C PRO A 215 -1.17 10.86 -18.24
N TYR A 216 -1.28 10.31 -17.04
CA TYR A 216 -1.02 11.02 -15.78
C TYR A 216 0.47 11.26 -15.51
N LEU A 217 1.36 10.48 -16.14
CA LEU A 217 2.81 10.73 -16.05
C LEU A 217 3.21 11.98 -16.81
N LYS A 218 2.57 12.30 -17.94
CA LYS A 218 2.86 13.46 -18.80
C LYS A 218 2.18 14.74 -18.34
N ALA A 219 1.10 14.66 -17.55
CA ALA A 219 0.35 15.84 -17.12
C ALA A 219 1.28 16.85 -16.44
N LYS A 220 1.46 18.03 -17.08
CA LYS A 220 2.14 19.19 -16.49
C LYS A 220 1.22 19.84 -15.44
N LYS A 221 1.80 20.70 -14.61
CA LYS A 221 1.04 21.50 -13.63
C LYS A 221 -0.12 22.21 -14.28
#